data_21bb7f2e2b0fa6f66693c57cda22720d
#
_entry.id   21bb7f2e2b0fa6f66693c57cda22720d
#
_cell.length_a   1.000
_cell.length_b   1.000
_cell.length_c   1.000
_cell.angle_alpha   90.00
_cell.angle_beta   90.00
_cell.angle_gamma   90.00
#
_symmetry.space_group_name_H-M   'P 1'
#
loop_
_entity.id
_entity.type
_entity.pdbx_description
1 polymer ?
#
loop_
_entity_poly.entity_id
_entity_poly.type
_entity_poly.pdbx_seq_one_letter_code
_entity_poly.pdbx_strand_id
1 'polypeptide(L)'
;MKKIAVYGKGGIGKSTTVSNVATALVRLGYTVMQVGCDPKSDSNKNHNRGKLIPTVLDTIRDKGDTIRLDDIVFRGDDGVLCVEAGGPTPGVGCAGRGIIAAFEKLAQLKAFETYKPDVVLYDVLGDVVCGGFAMPIRNGYAKDVYIVTSVSYTHL
;
A
#
# COMPACT_ATOMS: atom_id res chain seq x y z
N MET A 1 -8.52 -0.53 15.08
CA MET A 1 -7.82 -0.42 13.77
C MET A 1 -8.57 0.56 12.88
N LYS A 2 -7.95 1.67 12.54
CA LYS A 2 -8.45 2.66 11.57
C LYS A 2 -7.82 2.38 10.20
N LYS A 3 -8.63 2.36 9.15
CA LYS A 3 -8.19 2.06 7.77
C LYS A 3 -8.50 3.26 6.87
N ILE A 4 -7.45 3.84 6.30
CA ILE A 4 -7.50 5.10 5.54
C ILE A 4 -6.93 4.86 4.15
N ALA A 5 -7.66 5.24 3.11
CA ALA A 5 -7.16 5.27 1.74
C ALA A 5 -6.76 6.69 1.35
N VAL A 6 -5.56 6.86 0.83
CA VAL A 6 -5.04 8.14 0.34
C VAL A 6 -4.87 8.06 -1.17
N TYR A 7 -5.62 8.88 -1.89
CA TYR A 7 -5.60 8.96 -3.34
C TYR A 7 -4.89 10.24 -3.80
N GLY A 8 -4.39 10.22 -4.99
CA GLY A 8 -3.77 11.39 -5.61
C GLY A 8 -3.00 11.01 -6.87
N LYS A 9 -2.88 11.95 -7.78
CA LYS A 9 -2.15 11.78 -9.05
C LYS A 9 -0.68 11.43 -8.79
N GLY A 10 -0.07 10.70 -9.71
CA GLY A 10 1.37 10.44 -9.66
C GLY A 10 2.20 11.73 -9.67
N GLY A 11 3.27 11.78 -8.87
CA GLY A 11 4.22 12.90 -8.84
C GLY A 11 3.84 14.11 -8.00
N ILE A 12 2.67 14.16 -7.35
CA ILE A 12 2.24 15.30 -6.51
C ILE A 12 2.73 15.24 -5.05
N GLY A 13 3.51 14.22 -4.68
CA GLY A 13 3.98 14.05 -3.31
C GLY A 13 3.07 13.21 -2.42
N LYS A 14 2.10 12.48 -2.98
CA LYS A 14 1.17 11.61 -2.24
C LYS A 14 1.92 10.61 -1.35
N SER A 15 2.80 9.77 -1.91
CA SER A 15 3.54 8.75 -1.16
C SER A 15 4.48 9.38 -0.11
N THR A 16 5.05 10.56 -0.40
CA THR A 16 5.83 11.33 0.58
C THR A 16 4.94 11.76 1.75
N THR A 17 3.74 12.27 1.47
CA THR A 17 2.78 12.67 2.51
C THR A 17 2.36 11.45 3.35
N VAL A 18 2.00 10.34 2.71
CA VAL A 18 1.59 9.09 3.39
C VAL A 18 2.71 8.59 4.31
N SER A 19 3.95 8.53 3.79
CA SER A 19 5.10 8.06 4.59
C SER A 19 5.39 8.95 5.78
N ASN A 20 5.32 10.29 5.63
CA ASN A 20 5.51 11.20 6.76
C ASN A 20 4.41 11.06 7.81
N VAL A 21 3.15 10.88 7.39
CA VAL A 21 2.04 10.61 8.31
C VAL A 21 2.25 9.28 9.04
N ALA A 22 2.64 8.22 8.33
CA ALA A 22 2.93 6.92 8.93
C ALA A 22 4.02 7.03 10.01
N THR A 23 5.15 7.67 9.68
CA THR A 23 6.26 7.88 10.62
C THR A 23 5.83 8.73 11.83
N ALA A 24 5.05 9.78 11.61
CA ALA A 24 4.55 10.62 12.69
C ALA A 24 3.65 9.83 13.66
N LEU A 25 2.75 8.99 13.13
CA LEU A 25 1.88 8.14 13.94
C LEU A 25 2.68 7.10 14.74
N VAL A 26 3.73 6.49 14.15
CA VAL A 26 4.62 5.58 14.90
C VAL A 26 5.32 6.31 16.04
N ARG A 27 5.81 7.54 15.82
CA ARG A 27 6.42 8.37 16.89
C ARG A 27 5.44 8.72 18.00
N LEU A 28 4.15 8.76 17.72
CA LEU A 28 3.09 8.94 18.71
C LEU A 28 2.70 7.62 19.43
N GLY A 29 3.37 6.52 19.13
CA GLY A 29 3.17 5.22 19.79
C GLY A 29 2.16 4.30 19.12
N TYR A 30 1.64 4.64 17.92
CA TYR A 30 0.72 3.77 17.18
C TYR A 30 1.48 2.71 16.37
N THR A 31 0.89 1.53 16.25
CA THR A 31 1.32 0.53 15.27
C THR A 31 0.69 0.86 13.93
N VAL A 32 1.53 1.16 12.95
CA VAL A 32 1.08 1.61 11.61
C VAL A 32 1.52 0.63 10.54
N MET A 33 0.59 0.30 9.62
CA MET A 33 0.89 -0.47 8.41
C MET A 33 0.62 0.41 7.20
N GLN A 34 1.63 0.58 6.32
CA GLN A 34 1.49 1.26 5.03
C GLN A 34 1.47 0.22 3.91
N VAL A 35 0.41 0.26 3.11
CA VAL A 35 0.20 -0.64 1.96
C VAL A 35 0.28 0.18 0.68
N GLY A 36 1.34 0.00 -0.09
CA GLY A 36 1.52 0.60 -1.40
C GLY A 36 0.69 -0.13 -2.45
N CYS A 37 -0.16 0.63 -3.14
CA CYS A 37 -1.09 0.14 -4.17
C CYS A 37 -0.77 0.73 -5.55
N ASP A 38 0.47 1.12 -5.78
CA ASP A 38 0.96 1.58 -7.08
C ASP A 38 1.77 0.46 -7.75
N PRO A 39 1.57 0.19 -9.05
CA PRO A 39 2.40 -0.77 -9.80
C PRO A 39 3.90 -0.50 -9.76
N LYS A 40 4.33 0.74 -9.49
CA LYS A 40 5.74 1.11 -9.31
C LYS A 40 6.36 0.52 -8.05
N SER A 41 5.52 0.12 -7.07
CA SER A 41 5.94 -0.55 -5.83
C SER A 41 7.04 0.20 -5.06
N ASP A 42 6.93 1.52 -4.99
CA ASP A 42 7.92 2.41 -4.38
C ASP A 42 7.36 3.26 -3.22
N SER A 43 6.14 2.95 -2.77
CA SER A 43 5.45 3.68 -1.70
C SER A 43 6.24 3.64 -0.38
N ASN A 44 6.81 2.49 -0.05
CA ASN A 44 7.48 2.25 1.22
C ASN A 44 9.00 2.50 1.20
N LYS A 45 9.56 2.95 0.10
CA LYS A 45 11.02 3.13 0.00
C LYS A 45 11.58 4.15 1.01
N ASN A 46 10.78 5.14 1.42
CA ASN A 46 11.18 6.13 2.40
C ASN A 46 11.39 5.52 3.80
N HIS A 47 10.68 4.43 4.13
CA HIS A 47 10.85 3.69 5.38
C HIS A 47 12.05 2.73 5.35
N ASN A 48 12.60 2.45 4.15
CA ASN A 48 13.63 1.45 3.90
C ASN A 48 14.90 2.05 3.29
N ARG A 49 15.28 3.27 3.65
CA ARG A 49 16.48 3.99 3.16
C ARG A 49 16.57 4.05 1.63
N GLY A 50 15.44 4.25 0.97
CA GLY A 50 15.36 4.29 -0.49
C GLY A 50 15.35 2.93 -1.19
N LYS A 51 15.40 1.82 -0.46
CA LYS A 51 15.35 0.46 -1.03
C LYS A 51 13.91 0.03 -1.26
N LEU A 52 13.70 -0.69 -2.35
CA LEU A 52 12.43 -1.36 -2.63
C LEU A 52 12.34 -2.65 -1.81
N ILE A 53 11.11 -3.01 -1.44
CA ILE A 53 10.79 -4.28 -0.80
C ILE A 53 10.11 -5.21 -1.79
N PRO A 54 10.19 -6.55 -1.60
CA PRO A 54 9.45 -7.52 -2.41
C PRO A 54 7.95 -7.20 -2.40
N THR A 55 7.31 -7.37 -3.56
CA THR A 55 5.86 -7.17 -3.64
C THR A 55 5.11 -8.45 -3.30
N VAL A 56 3.86 -8.30 -2.85
CA VAL A 56 3.00 -9.46 -2.57
C VAL A 56 2.81 -10.30 -3.84
N LEU A 57 2.59 -9.66 -5.00
CA LEU A 57 2.37 -10.37 -6.26
C LEU A 57 3.59 -11.12 -6.75
N ASP A 58 4.78 -10.53 -6.67
CA ASP A 58 6.00 -11.22 -7.06
C ASP A 58 6.27 -12.40 -6.14
N THR A 59 6.06 -12.20 -4.82
CA THR A 59 6.21 -13.27 -3.84
C THR A 59 5.21 -14.41 -4.04
N ILE A 60 3.96 -14.11 -4.46
CA ILE A 60 2.98 -15.14 -4.83
C ILE A 60 3.46 -15.95 -6.04
N ARG A 61 4.04 -15.28 -7.06
CA ARG A 61 4.57 -15.98 -8.24
C ARG A 61 5.75 -16.89 -7.90
N ASP A 62 6.63 -16.43 -7.02
CA ASP A 62 7.85 -17.15 -6.68
C ASP A 62 7.60 -18.30 -5.69
N LYS A 63 6.74 -18.11 -4.70
CA LYS A 63 6.53 -19.05 -3.59
C LYS A 63 5.19 -19.78 -3.59
N GLY A 64 4.22 -19.33 -4.38
CA GLY A 64 2.89 -19.94 -4.44
C GLY A 64 2.24 -20.07 -3.06
N ASP A 65 1.87 -21.29 -2.68
CA ASP A 65 1.20 -21.58 -1.40
C ASP A 65 2.15 -21.61 -0.19
N THR A 66 3.46 -21.57 -0.41
CA THR A 66 4.46 -21.56 0.69
C THR A 66 4.76 -20.18 1.23
N ILE A 67 4.09 -19.14 0.72
CA ILE A 67 4.27 -17.75 1.13
C ILE A 67 3.90 -17.54 2.62
N ARG A 68 4.73 -16.79 3.33
CA ARG A 68 4.56 -16.44 4.73
C ARG A 68 4.43 -14.93 4.90
N LEU A 69 3.95 -14.49 6.07
CA LEU A 69 3.83 -13.06 6.37
C LEU A 69 5.17 -12.31 6.29
N ASP A 70 6.23 -12.92 6.79
CA ASP A 70 7.58 -12.32 6.77
C ASP A 70 8.16 -12.15 5.36
N ASP A 71 7.54 -12.76 4.35
CA ASP A 71 7.93 -12.61 2.96
C ASP A 71 7.29 -11.37 2.30
N ILE A 72 6.24 -10.80 2.91
CA ILE A 72 5.42 -9.73 2.31
C ILE A 72 5.15 -8.54 3.25
N VAL A 73 5.44 -8.67 4.54
CA VAL A 73 5.33 -7.58 5.52
C VAL A 73 6.70 -7.32 6.10
N PHE A 74 7.24 -6.14 5.86
CA PHE A 74 8.57 -5.74 6.28
C PHE A 74 8.45 -4.62 7.32
N ARG A 75 9.38 -4.55 8.26
CA ARG A 75 9.45 -3.45 9.20
C ARG A 75 10.48 -2.43 8.71
N GLY A 76 10.02 -1.22 8.44
CA GLY A 76 10.88 -0.10 8.09
C GLY A 76 11.77 0.35 9.26
N ASP A 77 12.82 1.10 8.97
CA ASP A 77 13.77 1.61 9.98
C ASP A 77 13.09 2.52 11.02
N ASP A 78 12.00 3.16 10.66
CA ASP A 78 11.17 4.01 11.52
C ASP A 78 10.05 3.26 12.26
N GLY A 79 10.00 1.93 12.10
CA GLY A 79 9.03 1.06 12.75
C GLY A 79 7.72 0.83 12.02
N VAL A 80 7.49 1.51 10.88
CA VAL A 80 6.31 1.30 10.03
C VAL A 80 6.32 -0.13 9.46
N LEU A 81 5.18 -0.81 9.49
CA LEU A 81 4.98 -2.07 8.77
C LEU A 81 4.70 -1.77 7.30
N CYS A 82 5.56 -2.25 6.42
CA CYS A 82 5.60 -1.93 5.01
C CYS A 82 5.11 -3.11 4.17
N VAL A 83 4.17 -2.86 3.28
CA VAL A 83 3.65 -3.82 2.29
C VAL A 83 3.59 -3.15 0.92
N GLU A 84 4.04 -3.82 -0.13
CA GLU A 84 3.81 -3.40 -1.52
C GLU A 84 2.95 -4.44 -2.23
N ALA A 85 1.80 -4.02 -2.75
CA ALA A 85 0.91 -4.91 -3.49
C ALA A 85 1.55 -5.45 -4.77
N GLY A 86 2.25 -4.59 -5.47
CA GLY A 86 2.84 -4.89 -6.77
C GLY A 86 1.88 -4.65 -7.93
N GLY A 87 2.39 -4.79 -9.14
CA GLY A 87 1.65 -4.68 -10.39
C GLY A 87 1.55 -6.00 -11.14
N PRO A 88 0.63 -6.13 -12.10
CA PRO A 88 0.61 -7.28 -13.00
C PRO A 88 1.88 -7.29 -13.86
N THR A 89 2.22 -8.45 -14.38
CA THR A 89 3.27 -8.56 -15.40
C THR A 89 2.94 -7.62 -16.57
N PRO A 90 3.90 -6.82 -17.05
CA PRO A 90 3.67 -5.94 -18.20
C PRO A 90 3.02 -6.70 -19.35
N GLY A 91 1.92 -6.15 -19.90
CA GLY A 91 1.16 -6.79 -20.99
C GLY A 91 0.14 -7.85 -20.57
N VAL A 92 0.05 -8.19 -19.28
CA VAL A 92 -0.89 -9.21 -18.78
C VAL A 92 -1.80 -8.62 -17.70
N GLY A 93 -2.98 -8.19 -18.12
CA GLY A 93 -4.07 -7.85 -17.21
C GLY A 93 -4.06 -6.42 -16.64
N CYS A 94 -5.12 -6.12 -15.88
CA CYS A 94 -5.34 -4.82 -15.23
C CYS A 94 -4.59 -4.75 -13.91
N ALA A 95 -3.89 -3.64 -13.65
CA ALA A 95 -3.18 -3.38 -12.40
C ALA A 95 -4.06 -3.54 -11.14
N GLY A 96 -5.34 -3.25 -11.25
CA GLY A 96 -6.29 -3.40 -10.15
C GLY A 96 -6.56 -4.84 -9.72
N ARG A 97 -6.40 -5.84 -10.59
CA ARG A 97 -6.49 -7.25 -10.19
C ARG A 97 -5.35 -7.65 -9.26
N GLY A 98 -4.18 -7.06 -9.46
CA GLY A 98 -3.03 -7.28 -8.58
C GLY A 98 -3.27 -6.80 -7.17
N ILE A 99 -3.88 -5.62 -7.02
CA ILE A 99 -4.24 -5.07 -5.70
C ILE A 99 -5.24 -5.98 -4.98
N ILE A 100 -6.24 -6.51 -5.70
CA ILE A 100 -7.21 -7.47 -5.15
C ILE A 100 -6.50 -8.71 -4.61
N ALA A 101 -5.67 -9.35 -5.44
CA ALA A 101 -4.95 -10.55 -5.06
C ALA A 101 -4.00 -10.31 -3.86
N ALA A 102 -3.36 -9.15 -3.80
CA ALA A 102 -2.52 -8.79 -2.66
C ALA A 102 -3.34 -8.65 -1.36
N PHE A 103 -4.50 -8.01 -1.42
CA PHE A 103 -5.38 -7.85 -0.24
C PHE A 103 -5.96 -9.20 0.22
N GLU A 104 -6.39 -10.04 -0.72
CA GLU A 104 -6.87 -11.40 -0.43
C GLU A 104 -5.76 -12.23 0.24
N LYS A 105 -4.51 -12.13 -0.24
CA LYS A 105 -3.39 -12.84 0.36
C LYS A 105 -3.07 -12.33 1.77
N LEU A 106 -3.08 -11.02 2.01
CA LEU A 106 -2.92 -10.45 3.35
C LEU A 106 -4.01 -10.92 4.31
N ALA A 107 -5.25 -10.99 3.84
CA ALA A 107 -6.38 -11.51 4.63
C ALA A 107 -6.25 -13.00 4.90
N GLN A 108 -5.91 -13.81 3.89
CA GLN A 108 -5.68 -15.25 4.00
C GLN A 108 -4.61 -15.58 5.04
N LEU A 109 -3.51 -14.82 5.04
CA LEU A 109 -2.41 -14.98 5.99
C LEU A 109 -2.66 -14.30 7.34
N LYS A 110 -3.84 -13.70 7.54
CA LYS A 110 -4.24 -13.02 8.77
C LYS A 110 -3.26 -11.91 9.20
N ALA A 111 -2.78 -11.13 8.22
CA ALA A 111 -1.79 -10.07 8.47
C ALA A 111 -2.26 -9.05 9.52
N PHE A 112 -3.51 -8.62 9.42
CA PHE A 112 -4.07 -7.61 10.34
C PHE A 112 -4.30 -8.16 11.75
N GLU A 113 -4.62 -9.43 11.89
CA GLU A 113 -4.80 -10.12 13.16
C GLU A 113 -3.45 -10.39 13.85
N THR A 114 -2.43 -10.67 13.06
CA THR A 114 -1.07 -10.98 13.54
C THR A 114 -0.34 -9.72 14.00
N TYR A 115 -0.32 -8.69 13.16
CA TYR A 115 0.41 -7.45 13.45
C TYR A 115 -0.40 -6.43 14.25
N LYS A 116 -1.73 -6.56 14.28
CA LYS A 116 -2.69 -5.71 15.02
C LYS A 116 -2.41 -4.21 14.85
N PRO A 117 -2.32 -3.69 13.62
CA PRO A 117 -2.06 -2.28 13.42
C PRO A 117 -3.21 -1.44 13.96
N ASP A 118 -2.89 -0.33 14.63
CA ASP A 118 -3.87 0.67 15.04
C ASP A 118 -4.40 1.43 13.82
N VAL A 119 -3.49 1.71 12.87
CA VAL A 119 -3.77 2.44 11.63
C VAL A 119 -3.21 1.69 10.43
N VAL A 120 -4.02 1.55 9.38
CA VAL A 120 -3.60 1.06 8.05
C VAL A 120 -3.78 2.21 7.05
N LEU A 121 -2.69 2.57 6.38
CA LEU A 121 -2.65 3.58 5.32
C LEU A 121 -2.50 2.88 3.97
N TYR A 122 -3.49 3.03 3.10
CA TYR A 122 -3.42 2.56 1.72
C TYR A 122 -2.97 3.73 0.83
N ASP A 123 -1.77 3.64 0.28
CA ASP A 123 -1.22 4.62 -0.67
C ASP A 123 -1.65 4.24 -2.08
N VAL A 124 -2.74 4.83 -2.56
CA VAL A 124 -3.43 4.41 -3.78
C VAL A 124 -3.15 5.38 -4.92
N LEU A 125 -2.80 4.85 -6.09
CA LEU A 125 -2.67 5.64 -7.31
C LEU A 125 -4.02 6.30 -7.66
N GLY A 126 -4.01 7.61 -7.90
CA GLY A 126 -5.21 8.38 -8.21
C GLY A 126 -5.60 8.40 -9.68
N ASP A 127 -4.69 8.00 -10.57
CA ASP A 127 -4.95 7.89 -12.01
C ASP A 127 -5.73 6.58 -12.27
N VAL A 128 -7.03 6.62 -11.97
CA VAL A 128 -7.89 5.42 -11.97
C VAL A 128 -8.14 4.95 -13.39
N VAL A 129 -7.37 4.01 -13.85
CA VAL A 129 -7.56 3.33 -15.15
C VAL A 129 -8.42 2.06 -15.05
N CYS A 130 -8.67 1.53 -13.86
CA CYS A 130 -9.55 0.36 -13.68
C CYS A 130 -10.12 0.27 -12.26
N GLY A 131 -11.25 -0.46 -12.12
CA GLY A 131 -12.00 -0.59 -10.87
C GLY A 131 -11.24 -1.19 -9.69
N GLY A 132 -10.07 -1.80 -9.92
CA GLY A 132 -9.26 -2.36 -8.83
C GLY A 132 -8.66 -1.33 -7.90
N PHE A 133 -8.42 -0.09 -8.37
CA PHE A 133 -7.96 1.00 -7.50
C PHE A 133 -9.06 1.52 -6.56
N ALA A 134 -10.34 1.25 -6.86
CA ALA A 134 -11.45 1.54 -5.96
C ALA A 134 -11.65 0.47 -4.86
N MET A 135 -10.89 -0.64 -4.90
CA MET A 135 -11.02 -1.77 -3.99
C MET A 135 -10.93 -1.39 -2.50
N PRO A 136 -9.99 -0.53 -2.07
CA PRO A 136 -9.94 -0.15 -0.67
C PRO A 136 -11.27 0.41 -0.15
N ILE A 137 -12.02 1.11 -1.01
CA ILE A 137 -13.33 1.69 -0.67
C ILE A 137 -14.45 0.67 -0.86
N ARG A 138 -14.52 0.03 -2.04
CA ARG A 138 -15.66 -0.83 -2.43
C ARG A 138 -15.83 -2.05 -1.53
N ASN A 139 -14.76 -2.66 -1.08
CA ASN A 139 -14.78 -3.87 -0.27
C ASN A 139 -14.65 -3.58 1.24
N GLY A 140 -14.79 -2.32 1.64
CA GLY A 140 -14.75 -1.94 3.06
C GLY A 140 -13.37 -2.07 3.70
N TYR A 141 -12.30 -2.17 2.88
CA TYR A 141 -10.93 -2.15 3.42
C TYR A 141 -10.57 -0.78 4.01
N ALA A 142 -11.09 0.32 3.47
CA ALA A 142 -10.95 1.66 4.03
C ALA A 142 -12.31 2.31 4.25
N LYS A 143 -12.49 2.97 5.39
CA LYS A 143 -13.70 3.75 5.73
C LYS A 143 -13.47 5.24 5.51
N ASP A 144 -12.25 5.71 5.67
CA ASP A 144 -11.87 7.11 5.48
C ASP A 144 -11.06 7.24 4.18
N VAL A 145 -11.33 8.29 3.43
CA VAL A 145 -10.65 8.59 2.17
C VAL A 145 -10.11 10.01 2.22
N TYR A 146 -8.83 10.17 1.91
CA TYR A 146 -8.18 11.46 1.74
C TYR A 146 -7.68 11.60 0.30
N ILE A 147 -7.78 12.79 -0.25
CA ILE A 147 -7.31 13.11 -1.60
C ILE A 147 -6.21 14.15 -1.48
N VAL A 148 -5.02 13.81 -1.95
CA VAL A 148 -3.90 14.73 -2.09
C VAL A 148 -4.00 15.39 -3.44
N THR A 149 -4.10 16.72 -3.47
CA THR A 149 -4.18 17.51 -4.68
C THR A 149 -3.08 18.58 -4.70
N SER A 150 -2.72 19.05 -5.89
CA SER A 150 -1.84 20.19 -6.08
C SER A 150 -2.66 21.41 -6.47
N VAL A 151 -2.30 22.57 -5.94
CA VAL A 151 -2.89 23.87 -6.37
C VAL A 151 -2.27 24.41 -7.65
N SER A 152 -1.32 23.70 -8.25
CA SER A 152 -0.71 24.09 -9.53
C SER A 152 -1.69 23.81 -10.67
N TYR A 153 -2.10 24.88 -11.38
CA TYR A 153 -2.99 24.80 -12.54
C TYR A 153 -2.39 24.05 -13.75
N THR A 154 -1.10 23.73 -13.71
CA THR A 154 -0.41 22.95 -14.75
C THR A 154 -0.72 21.46 -14.72
N HIS A 155 -1.56 21.01 -13.78
CA HIS A 155 -1.93 19.60 -13.60
C HIS A 155 -3.41 19.31 -13.93
N LEU A 156 -4.10 20.27 -14.56
CA LEU A 156 -5.44 20.09 -15.13
C LEU A 156 -5.37 19.46 -16.51
#